data_f48e0342fe86aab2f02118f006fd3eb9
#
_entry.id   f48e0342fe86aab2f02118f006fd3eb9
#
_cell.length_a   1.000
_cell.length_b   1.000
_cell.length_c   1.000
_cell.angle_alpha   90.00
_cell.angle_beta   90.00
_cell.angle_gamma   90.00
#
_symmetry.space_group_name_H-M   'P 1'
#
loop_
_entity.id
_entity.type
_entity.pdbx_description
1 polymer ?
#
loop_
_entity_poly.entity_id
_entity_poly.type
_entity_poly.pdbx_seq_one_letter_code
_entity_poly.pdbx_strand_id
1 'polypeptide(L)'
;MSSQLSEEERFSVNCNDLSDLVHELTTQCWEEGHKEVNPVLIMLAKGYLNSLDKTVLIETFINHSHTYWEEIRNRNENFFVHHSGEIFGKLPVDKGNIDAFKMLFTSKDKTGASLIETEDREAIWDMFSSLVKISLKYIHRVRDCHLAPNDETGKMRPRYRNNKFPQIKVREHARKWDVKLEIPEM
;
A
#
# COMPACT_ATOMS: atom_id res chain seq x y z
N MET A 1 2.71 -28.95 -8.08
CA MET A 1 1.69 -28.08 -7.49
C MET A 1 2.34 -26.73 -7.24
N SER A 2 1.93 -25.69 -7.98
CA SER A 2 2.39 -24.32 -7.72
C SER A 2 1.74 -23.87 -6.41
N SER A 3 2.52 -23.75 -5.33
CA SER A 3 2.02 -23.20 -4.08
C SER A 3 1.68 -21.72 -4.33
N GLN A 4 0.41 -21.36 -4.17
CA GLN A 4 -0.01 -20.00 -4.29
C GLN A 4 0.63 -19.20 -3.14
N LEU A 5 1.29 -18.08 -3.46
CA LEU A 5 1.91 -17.19 -2.47
C LEU A 5 0.87 -16.70 -1.45
N SER A 6 1.24 -16.63 -0.19
CA SER A 6 0.42 -16.03 0.86
C SER A 6 0.22 -14.51 0.62
N GLU A 7 -0.74 -13.90 1.28
CA GLU A 7 -0.94 -12.45 1.18
C GLU A 7 0.29 -11.69 1.65
N GLU A 8 0.98 -12.14 2.70
CA GLU A 8 2.20 -11.53 3.22
C GLU A 8 3.34 -11.59 2.20
N GLU A 9 3.48 -12.72 1.51
CA GLU A 9 4.48 -12.89 0.45
C GLU A 9 4.17 -12.00 -0.75
N ARG A 10 2.91 -11.99 -1.20
CA ARG A 10 2.46 -11.12 -2.31
C ARG A 10 2.62 -9.66 -1.96
N PHE A 11 2.33 -9.26 -0.72
CA PHE A 11 2.51 -7.90 -0.23
C PHE A 11 3.98 -7.50 -0.27
N SER A 12 4.87 -8.36 0.24
CA SER A 12 6.31 -8.13 0.23
C SER A 12 6.86 -7.97 -1.20
N VAL A 13 6.43 -8.82 -2.14
CA VAL A 13 6.82 -8.70 -3.56
C VAL A 13 6.36 -7.36 -4.13
N ASN A 14 5.11 -6.97 -3.92
CA ASN A 14 4.59 -5.69 -4.42
C ASN A 14 5.31 -4.46 -3.81
N CYS A 15 5.70 -4.53 -2.53
CA CYS A 15 6.51 -3.48 -1.90
C CYS A 15 7.89 -3.37 -2.54
N ASN A 16 8.52 -4.51 -2.88
CA ASN A 16 9.80 -4.51 -3.58
C ASN A 16 9.68 -3.92 -4.98
N ASP A 17 8.68 -4.35 -5.75
CA ASP A 17 8.45 -3.86 -7.11
C ASP A 17 8.19 -2.34 -7.12
N LEU A 18 7.37 -1.84 -6.17
CA LEU A 18 7.15 -0.40 -5.99
C LEU A 18 8.45 0.34 -5.65
N SER A 19 9.25 -0.21 -4.73
CA SER A 19 10.52 0.39 -4.33
C SER A 19 11.53 0.40 -5.48
N ASP A 20 11.54 -0.64 -6.31
CA ASP A 20 12.39 -0.72 -7.50
C ASP A 20 12.00 0.30 -8.54
N LEU A 21 10.71 0.45 -8.85
CA LEU A 21 10.21 1.48 -9.77
C LEU A 21 10.58 2.88 -9.28
N VAL A 22 10.30 3.20 -8.01
CA VAL A 22 10.62 4.51 -7.44
C VAL A 22 12.14 4.77 -7.44
N HIS A 23 12.96 3.76 -7.14
CA HIS A 23 14.41 3.87 -7.20
C HIS A 23 14.92 4.13 -8.63
N GLU A 24 14.37 3.43 -9.62
CA GLU A 24 14.70 3.64 -11.04
C GLU A 24 14.37 5.07 -11.47
N LEU A 25 13.16 5.53 -11.20
CA LEU A 25 12.71 6.89 -11.55
C LEU A 25 13.55 7.98 -10.86
N THR A 26 13.87 7.79 -9.58
CA THR A 26 14.72 8.74 -8.84
C THR A 26 16.15 8.73 -9.37
N THR A 27 16.67 7.58 -9.82
CA THR A 27 18.00 7.48 -10.45
C THR A 27 18.04 8.23 -11.78
N GLN A 28 17.04 8.05 -12.64
CA GLN A 28 16.94 8.77 -13.91
C GLN A 28 16.89 10.29 -13.66
N CYS A 29 16.03 10.76 -12.77
CA CYS A 29 15.96 12.18 -12.42
C CYS A 29 17.31 12.71 -11.92
N TRP A 30 18.02 11.94 -11.08
CA TRP A 30 19.34 12.31 -10.57
C TRP A 30 20.39 12.42 -11.68
N GLU A 31 20.41 11.49 -12.64
CA GLU A 31 21.31 11.49 -13.78
C GLU A 31 21.05 12.68 -14.71
N GLU A 32 19.79 13.08 -14.87
CA GLU A 32 19.36 14.26 -15.62
C GLU A 32 19.66 15.59 -14.91
N GLY A 33 20.20 15.55 -13.71
CA GLY A 33 20.66 16.72 -12.96
C GLY A 33 19.71 17.21 -11.86
N HIS A 34 18.60 16.51 -11.60
CA HIS A 34 17.62 16.83 -10.56
C HIS A 34 18.11 16.29 -9.20
N LYS A 35 19.08 16.99 -8.60
CA LYS A 35 19.77 16.53 -7.37
C LYS A 35 18.93 16.61 -6.10
N GLU A 36 17.76 17.22 -6.14
CA GLU A 36 16.75 17.22 -5.08
C GLU A 36 16.08 15.85 -4.91
N VAL A 37 16.10 15.00 -5.97
CA VAL A 37 15.52 13.65 -5.96
C VAL A 37 16.65 12.63 -5.74
N ASN A 38 16.94 12.30 -4.48
CA ASN A 38 18.08 11.46 -4.14
C ASN A 38 17.75 9.97 -4.13
N PRO A 39 18.24 9.15 -5.09
CA PRO A 39 17.96 7.72 -5.17
C PRO A 39 18.53 6.90 -4.01
N VAL A 40 19.60 7.37 -3.37
CA VAL A 40 20.20 6.66 -2.21
C VAL A 40 19.22 6.57 -1.05
N LEU A 41 18.41 7.61 -0.83
CA LEU A 41 17.41 7.62 0.23
C LEU A 41 16.30 6.58 -0.03
N ILE A 42 15.91 6.39 -1.28
CA ILE A 42 14.94 5.36 -1.67
C ILE A 42 15.55 3.95 -1.47
N MET A 43 16.80 3.76 -1.81
CA MET A 43 17.50 2.49 -1.60
C MET A 43 17.62 2.14 -0.10
N LEU A 44 17.87 3.12 0.76
CA LEU A 44 17.89 2.92 2.22
C LEU A 44 16.52 2.55 2.76
N ALA A 45 15.46 3.22 2.30
CA ALA A 45 14.08 2.89 2.66
C ALA A 45 13.71 1.46 2.23
N LYS A 46 14.07 1.05 1.01
CA LYS A 46 13.91 -0.32 0.53
C LYS A 46 14.63 -1.34 1.41
N GLY A 47 15.89 -1.07 1.76
CA GLY A 47 16.69 -1.93 2.64
C GLY A 47 16.00 -2.13 3.99
N TYR A 48 15.46 -1.06 4.57
CA TYR A 48 14.69 -1.14 5.80
C TYR A 48 13.42 -2.01 5.64
N LEU A 49 12.60 -1.75 4.62
CA LEU A 49 11.37 -2.53 4.37
C LEU A 49 11.67 -4.02 4.20
N ASN A 50 12.77 -4.36 3.51
CA ASN A 50 13.21 -5.74 3.30
C ASN A 50 13.74 -6.42 4.57
N SER A 51 14.11 -5.66 5.58
CA SER A 51 14.56 -6.20 6.88
C SER A 51 13.41 -6.60 7.79
N LEU A 52 12.19 -6.15 7.50
CA LEU A 52 11.00 -6.47 8.28
C LEU A 52 10.49 -7.88 7.97
N ASP A 53 9.98 -8.55 8.99
CA ASP A 53 9.14 -9.73 8.79
C ASP A 53 7.91 -9.38 7.93
N LYS A 54 7.51 -10.28 7.03
CA LYS A 54 6.44 -10.03 6.06
C LYS A 54 5.10 -9.73 6.72
N THR A 55 4.81 -10.39 7.85
CA THR A 55 3.59 -10.12 8.64
C THR A 55 3.67 -8.73 9.26
N VAL A 56 4.81 -8.36 9.84
CA VAL A 56 5.03 -7.02 10.39
C VAL A 56 4.90 -5.95 9.32
N LEU A 57 5.43 -6.20 8.12
CA LEU A 57 5.38 -5.28 6.99
C LEU A 57 3.93 -4.96 6.58
N ILE A 58 3.11 -6.00 6.32
CA ILE A 58 1.71 -5.80 5.92
C ILE A 58 0.87 -5.18 7.04
N GLU A 59 1.07 -5.61 8.29
CA GLU A 59 0.32 -5.05 9.43
C GLU A 59 0.68 -3.60 9.73
N THR A 60 1.95 -3.23 9.58
CA THR A 60 2.41 -1.84 9.68
C THR A 60 1.74 -0.97 8.62
N PHE A 61 1.73 -1.44 7.36
CA PHE A 61 1.03 -0.73 6.29
C PHE A 61 -0.47 -0.56 6.62
N ILE A 62 -1.17 -1.62 7.02
CA ILE A 62 -2.59 -1.56 7.38
C ILE A 62 -2.83 -0.52 8.47
N ASN A 63 -2.07 -0.59 9.56
CA ASN A 63 -2.25 0.30 10.71
C ASN A 63 -2.04 1.78 10.38
N HIS A 64 -1.10 2.08 9.47
CA HIS A 64 -0.76 3.47 9.14
C HIS A 64 -1.50 4.01 7.93
N SER A 65 -2.05 3.17 7.04
CA SER A 65 -2.66 3.62 5.78
C SER A 65 -4.17 3.50 5.70
N HIS A 66 -4.83 2.70 6.55
CA HIS A 66 -6.24 2.34 6.36
C HIS A 66 -7.18 3.56 6.32
N THR A 67 -6.87 4.64 7.01
CA THR A 67 -7.65 5.88 6.99
C THR A 67 -7.52 6.66 5.69
N TYR A 68 -6.50 6.35 4.88
CA TYR A 68 -6.20 7.01 3.60
C TYR A 68 -6.51 6.16 2.37
N TRP A 69 -7.11 4.98 2.55
CA TRP A 69 -7.40 4.09 1.41
C TRP A 69 -8.36 4.69 0.38
N GLU A 70 -9.26 5.55 0.80
CA GLU A 70 -10.12 6.28 -0.13
C GLU A 70 -9.31 7.27 -1.00
N GLU A 71 -8.32 7.94 -0.40
CA GLU A 71 -7.41 8.85 -1.11
C GLU A 71 -6.51 8.08 -2.10
N ILE A 72 -6.04 6.89 -1.72
CA ILE A 72 -5.31 5.99 -2.64
C ILE A 72 -6.21 5.59 -3.80
N ARG A 73 -7.45 5.19 -3.54
CA ARG A 73 -8.41 4.81 -4.56
C ARG A 73 -8.67 5.93 -5.56
N ASN A 74 -8.79 7.15 -5.07
CA ASN A 74 -9.04 8.33 -5.88
C ASN A 74 -7.76 8.91 -6.50
N ARG A 75 -6.59 8.29 -6.25
CA ARG A 75 -5.27 8.78 -6.73
C ARG A 75 -5.03 10.25 -6.38
N ASN A 76 -5.43 10.65 -5.15
CA ASN A 76 -5.36 12.03 -4.70
C ASN A 76 -3.94 12.43 -4.32
N GLU A 77 -3.11 12.70 -5.33
CA GLU A 77 -1.71 13.05 -5.17
C GLU A 77 -1.51 14.30 -4.30
N ASN A 78 -2.33 15.32 -4.49
CA ASN A 78 -2.26 16.54 -3.68
C ASN A 78 -2.44 16.25 -2.19
N PHE A 79 -3.34 15.35 -1.83
CA PHE A 79 -3.53 14.92 -0.46
C PHE A 79 -2.24 14.32 0.10
N PHE A 80 -1.62 13.38 -0.61
CA PHE A 80 -0.38 12.72 -0.17
C PHE A 80 0.80 13.68 -0.06
N VAL A 81 0.94 14.60 -0.99
CA VAL A 81 1.99 15.63 -0.96
C VAL A 81 1.85 16.54 0.26
N HIS A 82 0.64 16.99 0.57
CA HIS A 82 0.39 17.91 1.70
C HIS A 82 0.42 17.20 3.07
N HIS A 83 0.02 15.93 3.14
CA HIS A 83 -0.07 15.15 4.38
C HIS A 83 1.04 14.12 4.54
N SER A 84 2.11 14.20 3.75
CA SER A 84 3.21 13.22 3.79
C SER A 84 3.83 13.03 5.18
N GLY A 85 3.95 14.10 5.96
CA GLY A 85 4.45 14.04 7.34
C GLY A 85 3.54 13.28 8.30
N GLU A 86 2.23 13.32 8.10
CA GLU A 86 1.25 12.59 8.91
C GLU A 86 1.16 11.11 8.50
N ILE A 87 1.21 10.85 7.19
CA ILE A 87 1.07 9.52 6.61
C ILE A 87 2.32 8.68 6.89
N PHE A 88 3.48 9.25 6.63
CA PHE A 88 4.76 8.54 6.68
C PHE A 88 5.58 8.83 7.94
N GLY A 89 5.29 9.92 8.66
CA GLY A 89 6.06 10.34 9.82
C GLY A 89 6.00 9.38 11.03
N LYS A 90 5.06 8.44 11.03
CA LYS A 90 4.96 7.35 12.01
C LYS A 90 5.67 6.07 11.56
N LEU A 91 6.05 6.00 10.29
CA LEU A 91 6.88 4.90 9.80
C LEU A 91 8.30 5.13 10.31
N PRO A 92 9.03 4.08 10.67
CA PRO A 92 10.43 4.19 11.06
C PRO A 92 11.33 4.38 9.82
N VAL A 93 10.96 5.33 8.97
CA VAL A 93 11.68 5.77 7.77
C VAL A 93 12.17 7.18 8.04
N ASP A 94 13.39 7.48 7.67
CA ASP A 94 13.95 8.81 7.81
C ASP A 94 13.11 9.83 7.03
N LYS A 95 12.95 11.04 7.61
CA LYS A 95 12.24 12.14 6.96
C LYS A 95 12.79 12.45 5.56
N GLY A 96 14.10 12.32 5.36
CA GLY A 96 14.75 12.51 4.07
C GLY A 96 14.25 11.54 2.99
N ASN A 97 13.92 10.30 3.37
CA ASN A 97 13.35 9.31 2.44
C ASN A 97 11.95 9.71 1.97
N ILE A 98 11.16 10.26 2.89
CA ILE A 98 9.81 10.77 2.61
C ILE A 98 9.89 11.98 1.68
N ASP A 99 10.79 12.90 1.98
CA ASP A 99 11.00 14.10 1.16
C ASP A 99 11.50 13.75 -0.26
N ALA A 100 12.37 12.75 -0.40
CA ALA A 100 12.83 12.28 -1.71
C ALA A 100 11.67 11.70 -2.55
N PHE A 101 10.80 10.89 -1.94
CA PHE A 101 9.60 10.38 -2.60
C PHE A 101 8.65 11.51 -3.00
N LYS A 102 8.41 12.47 -2.11
CA LYS A 102 7.57 13.65 -2.40
C LYS A 102 8.15 14.48 -3.54
N MET A 103 9.46 14.71 -3.56
CA MET A 103 10.13 15.47 -4.60
C MET A 103 9.95 14.84 -5.99
N LEU A 104 9.91 13.53 -6.08
CA LEU A 104 9.65 12.84 -7.35
C LEU A 104 8.33 13.29 -8.00
N PHE A 105 7.29 13.54 -7.20
CA PHE A 105 5.98 13.96 -7.68
C PHE A 105 5.84 15.48 -7.87
N THR A 106 6.58 16.28 -7.13
CA THR A 106 6.40 17.74 -7.07
C THR A 106 7.40 18.52 -7.88
N SER A 107 8.60 17.95 -8.12
CA SER A 107 9.65 18.64 -8.88
C SER A 107 9.31 18.70 -10.37
N LYS A 108 9.78 19.78 -11.01
CA LYS A 108 9.56 20.06 -12.42
C LYS A 108 10.88 20.31 -13.10
N ASP A 109 10.93 20.01 -14.39
CA ASP A 109 12.06 20.34 -15.24
C ASP A 109 12.11 21.85 -15.57
N LYS A 110 13.10 22.25 -16.37
CA LYS A 110 13.29 23.64 -16.79
C LYS A 110 12.15 24.20 -17.66
N THR A 111 11.31 23.31 -18.21
CA THR A 111 10.15 23.68 -19.03
C THR A 111 8.88 23.79 -18.18
N GLY A 112 8.93 23.42 -16.90
CA GLY A 112 7.78 23.34 -16.00
C GLY A 112 7.00 22.04 -16.10
N ALA A 113 7.48 21.06 -16.87
CA ALA A 113 6.89 19.73 -16.93
C ALA A 113 7.26 18.88 -15.72
N SER A 114 6.40 17.91 -15.35
CA SER A 114 6.67 16.94 -14.29
C SER A 114 7.91 16.11 -14.62
N LEU A 115 8.72 15.77 -13.60
CA LEU A 115 9.89 14.88 -13.76
C LEU A 115 9.52 13.45 -14.12
N ILE A 116 8.33 12.99 -13.71
CA ILE A 116 7.86 11.64 -14.03
C ILE A 116 6.72 11.70 -15.04
N GLU A 117 6.72 10.75 -15.95
CA GLU A 117 5.68 10.62 -16.97
C GLU A 117 4.35 10.17 -16.35
N THR A 118 3.25 10.42 -17.05
CA THR A 118 1.91 10.03 -16.60
C THR A 118 1.81 8.52 -16.40
N GLU A 119 2.41 7.73 -17.27
CA GLU A 119 2.39 6.27 -17.22
C GLU A 119 3.08 5.72 -15.97
N ASP A 120 4.24 6.26 -15.60
CA ASP A 120 4.97 5.89 -14.39
C ASP A 120 4.19 6.27 -13.13
N ARG A 121 3.57 7.45 -13.15
CA ARG A 121 2.70 7.93 -12.08
C ARG A 121 1.50 7.00 -11.86
N GLU A 122 0.85 6.59 -12.94
CA GLU A 122 -0.25 5.63 -12.91
C GLU A 122 0.21 4.25 -12.40
N ALA A 123 1.40 3.79 -12.82
CA ALA A 123 1.97 2.53 -12.33
C ALA A 123 2.20 2.54 -10.81
N ILE A 124 2.69 3.65 -10.25
CA ILE A 124 2.86 3.81 -8.80
C ILE A 124 1.50 3.70 -8.08
N TRP A 125 0.45 4.37 -8.60
CA TRP A 125 -0.90 4.30 -8.02
C TRP A 125 -1.51 2.90 -8.13
N ASP A 126 -1.27 2.17 -9.21
CA ASP A 126 -1.72 0.79 -9.38
C ASP A 126 -1.05 -0.13 -8.36
N MET A 127 0.24 0.07 -8.08
CA MET A 127 0.96 -0.67 -7.04
C MET A 127 0.42 -0.39 -5.64
N PHE A 128 0.16 0.88 -5.28
CA PHE A 128 -0.50 1.23 -4.01
C PHE A 128 -1.89 0.59 -3.90
N SER A 129 -2.67 0.63 -4.97
CA SER A 129 -3.99 -0.01 -5.04
C SER A 129 -3.89 -1.52 -4.82
N SER A 130 -2.87 -2.17 -5.39
CA SER A 130 -2.59 -3.59 -5.18
C SER A 130 -2.27 -3.90 -3.73
N LEU A 131 -1.46 -3.07 -3.06
CA LEU A 131 -1.14 -3.23 -1.63
C LEU A 131 -2.41 -3.16 -0.77
N VAL A 132 -3.34 -2.24 -1.04
CA VAL A 132 -4.63 -2.14 -0.32
C VAL A 132 -5.47 -3.39 -0.56
N LYS A 133 -5.59 -3.87 -1.79
CA LYS A 133 -6.37 -5.07 -2.14
C LYS A 133 -5.82 -6.33 -1.45
N ILE A 134 -4.51 -6.50 -1.42
CA ILE A 134 -3.85 -7.60 -0.69
C ILE A 134 -4.11 -7.48 0.81
N SER A 135 -4.02 -6.28 1.37
CA SER A 135 -4.32 -6.01 2.78
C SER A 135 -5.75 -6.37 3.17
N LEU A 136 -6.73 -6.09 2.31
CA LEU A 136 -8.13 -6.49 2.55
C LEU A 136 -8.30 -8.01 2.62
N LYS A 137 -7.65 -8.76 1.73
CA LYS A 137 -7.65 -10.23 1.75
C LYS A 137 -6.95 -10.77 3.00
N TYR A 138 -5.81 -10.18 3.37
CA TYR A 138 -5.09 -10.53 4.58
C TYR A 138 -5.97 -10.35 5.84
N ILE A 139 -6.59 -9.17 6.02
CA ILE A 139 -7.45 -8.90 7.16
C ILE A 139 -8.62 -9.89 7.22
N HIS A 140 -9.24 -10.17 6.07
CA HIS A 140 -10.33 -11.14 5.97
C HIS A 140 -9.89 -12.53 6.42
N ARG A 141 -8.74 -13.01 5.96
CA ARG A 141 -8.18 -14.31 6.33
C ARG A 141 -7.82 -14.39 7.82
N VAL A 142 -7.08 -13.41 8.35
CA VAL A 142 -6.65 -13.45 9.76
C VAL A 142 -7.79 -13.25 10.75
N ARG A 143 -8.92 -12.69 10.33
CA ARG A 143 -10.14 -12.63 11.11
C ARG A 143 -10.91 -13.95 11.14
N ASP A 144 -10.53 -14.92 10.34
CA ASP A 144 -11.16 -16.24 10.23
C ASP A 144 -12.67 -16.12 9.97
N CYS A 145 -13.02 -15.76 8.73
CA CYS A 145 -14.42 -15.65 8.30
C CYS A 145 -15.04 -17.03 8.15
N HIS A 146 -16.22 -17.20 8.73
CA HIS A 146 -17.02 -18.43 8.62
C HIS A 146 -18.50 -18.09 8.46
N LEU A 147 -19.30 -19.06 7.98
CA LEU A 147 -20.74 -18.91 7.94
C LEU A 147 -21.34 -19.31 9.30
N ALA A 148 -22.21 -18.49 9.83
CA ALA A 148 -22.97 -18.76 11.05
C ALA A 148 -24.43 -18.34 10.88
N PRO A 149 -25.39 -19.03 11.55
CA PRO A 149 -26.80 -18.65 11.52
C PRO A 149 -26.99 -17.27 12.16
N ASN A 150 -27.91 -16.51 11.59
CA ASN A 150 -28.36 -15.27 12.20
C ASN A 150 -29.42 -15.62 13.26
N ASP A 151 -29.26 -15.10 14.47
CA ASP A 151 -30.12 -15.40 15.62
C ASP A 151 -31.61 -15.07 15.39
N GLU A 152 -31.89 -14.05 14.56
CA GLU A 152 -33.27 -13.61 14.27
C GLU A 152 -33.94 -14.34 13.10
N THR A 153 -33.15 -14.71 12.09
CA THR A 153 -33.69 -15.22 10.82
C THR A 153 -33.30 -16.68 10.51
N GLY A 154 -32.36 -17.25 11.25
CA GLY A 154 -31.77 -18.56 10.99
C GLY A 154 -30.96 -18.66 9.69
N LYS A 155 -30.89 -17.59 8.88
CA LYS A 155 -30.15 -17.57 7.62
C LYS A 155 -28.64 -17.50 7.89
N MET A 156 -27.88 -18.31 7.17
CA MET A 156 -26.42 -18.32 7.26
C MET A 156 -25.85 -16.96 6.81
N ARG A 157 -25.00 -16.37 7.65
CA ARG A 157 -24.32 -15.10 7.36
C ARG A 157 -22.85 -15.21 7.70
N PRO A 158 -21.98 -14.54 6.93
CA PRO A 158 -20.56 -14.49 7.25
C PRO A 158 -20.30 -13.79 8.59
N ARG A 159 -19.52 -14.42 9.44
CA ARG A 159 -19.06 -13.92 10.75
C ARG A 159 -17.55 -14.07 10.86
N TYR A 160 -16.91 -13.28 11.71
CA TYR A 160 -15.50 -13.40 12.03
C TYR A 160 -15.30 -13.95 13.42
N ARG A 161 -14.35 -14.90 13.59
CA ARG A 161 -14.04 -15.51 14.89
C ARG A 161 -13.17 -14.61 15.76
N ASN A 162 -12.37 -13.74 15.14
CA ASN A 162 -11.56 -12.76 15.87
C ASN A 162 -11.76 -11.36 15.32
N ASN A 163 -11.33 -10.36 16.10
CA ASN A 163 -11.54 -8.95 15.80
C ASN A 163 -10.21 -8.20 15.57
N LYS A 164 -9.27 -8.82 14.85
CA LYS A 164 -8.04 -8.12 14.45
C LYS A 164 -8.37 -6.94 13.53
N PHE A 165 -7.79 -5.75 13.78
CA PHE A 165 -8.11 -4.50 13.08
C PHE A 165 -9.60 -4.10 13.16
N PRO A 166 -10.19 -3.95 14.36
CA PRO A 166 -11.64 -3.75 14.53
C PRO A 166 -12.18 -2.51 13.86
N GLN A 167 -11.34 -1.47 13.69
CA GLN A 167 -11.67 -0.20 13.06
C GLN A 167 -11.94 -0.32 11.54
N ILE A 168 -11.54 -1.44 10.90
CA ILE A 168 -11.63 -1.60 9.45
C ILE A 168 -12.87 -2.41 9.07
N LYS A 169 -13.78 -1.79 8.33
CA LYS A 169 -14.98 -2.43 7.76
C LYS A 169 -14.63 -3.17 6.47
N VAL A 170 -13.95 -4.32 6.61
CA VAL A 170 -13.35 -5.08 5.50
C VAL A 170 -14.30 -5.31 4.33
N ARG A 171 -15.55 -5.72 4.57
CA ARG A 171 -16.50 -6.01 3.48
C ARG A 171 -16.97 -4.76 2.75
N GLU A 172 -17.10 -3.63 3.46
CA GLU A 172 -17.44 -2.35 2.85
C GLU A 172 -16.31 -1.90 1.94
N HIS A 173 -15.07 -1.94 2.43
CA HIS A 173 -13.90 -1.64 1.63
C HIS A 173 -13.74 -2.61 0.46
N ALA A 174 -13.93 -3.91 0.66
CA ALA A 174 -13.83 -4.90 -0.40
C ALA A 174 -14.79 -4.63 -1.57
N ARG A 175 -16.02 -4.19 -1.28
CA ARG A 175 -16.96 -3.75 -2.33
C ARG A 175 -16.46 -2.53 -3.09
N LYS A 176 -15.98 -1.51 -2.38
CA LYS A 176 -15.44 -0.28 -3.00
C LYS A 176 -14.21 -0.55 -3.86
N TRP A 177 -13.38 -1.51 -3.46
CA TRP A 177 -12.14 -1.88 -4.12
C TRP A 177 -12.29 -3.03 -5.14
N ASP A 178 -13.50 -3.53 -5.34
CA ASP A 178 -13.79 -4.70 -6.19
C ASP A 178 -12.91 -5.92 -5.83
N VAL A 179 -12.83 -6.22 -4.53
CA VAL A 179 -12.07 -7.35 -4.00
C VAL A 179 -13.02 -8.48 -3.63
N LYS A 180 -12.83 -9.65 -4.23
CA LYS A 180 -13.53 -10.88 -3.82
C LYS A 180 -12.89 -11.41 -2.53
N LEU A 181 -13.72 -11.59 -1.51
CA LEU A 181 -13.35 -12.21 -0.25
C LEU A 181 -13.90 -13.64 -0.24
N GLU A 182 -13.00 -14.60 -0.15
CA GLU A 182 -13.37 -16.01 -0.09
C GLU A 182 -13.93 -16.35 1.29
N ILE A 183 -15.11 -16.97 1.30
CA ILE A 183 -15.70 -17.52 2.51
C ILE A 183 -15.58 -19.04 2.35
N PRO A 184 -14.93 -19.76 3.28
CA PRO A 184 -14.80 -21.20 3.20
C PRO A 184 -16.19 -21.83 3.10
N GLU A 185 -16.41 -22.67 2.09
CA GLU A 185 -17.58 -23.54 2.02
C GLU A 185 -17.47 -24.57 3.15
N MET A 186 -18.54 -24.77 3.88
CA MET A 186 -18.62 -25.81 4.94
C MET A 186 -18.74 -27.19 4.30
#